data_0c6845e12b384273234b3f4607b5ae6d
#
_entry.id   0c6845e12b384273234b3f4607b5ae6d
#
_cell.length_a   1.000
_cell.length_b   1.000
_cell.length_c   1.000
_cell.angle_alpha   90.00
_cell.angle_beta   90.00
_cell.angle_gamma   90.00
#
_symmetry.space_group_name_H-M   'P 1'
#
loop_
_entity.id
_entity.type
_entity.pdbx_description
1 polymer ?
#
loop_
_entity_poly.entity_id
_entity_poly.type
_entity_poly.pdbx_seq_one_letter_code
_entity_poly.pdbx_strand_id
1 'polypeptide(L)'
;MFVDRVQIDVEAGNGGNGCCSFRRERFVPRGGPDGGDGGSGGSVILSAEEGVNQLSSVANRKLWRAERGRHGQGSNRHGRNGQDLIVRVPPGTVVIDAQNGFVIKDLSEAGEQVTAAKGGRGGRGNTHFKSATNRAPREHTPGEDGEARRLVLELKSIADVGLIGRPNAGKSTLLSRLSHARPEIADYPFTTKTPHLGRVKVDLDHSFVMADIPGLIDGAHQGVGLGHEFLRHVERTRVLVHLVEPSPMDQTDPLDNFNAIRRELTAYDPHLSQRSEIVAVTKAELPEAAEIHEKLKAELESPVLLISAVTGQNLNQLVHAIVACLNQSPDDQATG
;
A
#
# COMPACT_ATOMS: atom_id res chain seq x y z
N MET A 1 2.44 15.10 6.47
CA MET A 1 3.17 14.08 7.27
C MET A 1 2.89 12.74 6.64
N PHE A 2 3.91 12.04 6.17
CA PHE A 2 3.78 10.68 5.64
C PHE A 2 3.65 9.70 6.82
N VAL A 3 2.69 8.79 6.74
CA VAL A 3 2.45 7.78 7.77
C VAL A 3 2.63 6.42 7.10
N ASP A 4 3.82 5.82 7.32
CA ASP A 4 4.17 4.51 6.73
C ASP A 4 3.97 3.37 7.70
N ARG A 5 3.80 3.70 8.98
CA ARG A 5 3.52 2.73 10.03
C ARG A 5 2.43 3.26 10.95
N VAL A 6 1.38 2.48 11.12
CA VAL A 6 0.25 2.82 11.99
C VAL A 6 -0.16 1.61 12.81
N GLN A 7 -0.47 1.86 14.09
CA GLN A 7 -1.05 0.86 14.95
C GLN A 7 -2.54 1.14 15.12
N ILE A 8 -3.37 0.12 14.90
CA ILE A 8 -4.83 0.18 15.01
C ILE A 8 -5.35 -0.97 15.86
N ASP A 9 -6.45 -0.74 16.54
CA ASP A 9 -7.23 -1.77 17.21
C ASP A 9 -8.43 -2.11 16.31
N VAL A 10 -8.65 -3.39 16.04
CA VAL A 10 -9.78 -3.90 15.26
C VAL A 10 -10.64 -4.80 16.13
N GLU A 11 -11.95 -4.58 16.10
CA GLU A 11 -12.92 -5.36 16.83
C GLU A 11 -14.03 -5.82 15.88
N ALA A 12 -14.15 -7.11 15.70
CA ALA A 12 -15.27 -7.68 14.97
C ALA A 12 -16.57 -7.61 15.78
N GLY A 13 -17.69 -7.68 15.12
CA GLY A 13 -19.00 -7.69 15.76
C GLY A 13 -19.26 -8.97 16.52
N ASN A 14 -19.86 -8.88 17.70
CA ASN A 14 -20.35 -10.06 18.42
C ASN A 14 -21.58 -10.62 17.73
N GLY A 15 -21.78 -11.93 17.81
CA GLY A 15 -23.00 -12.60 17.40
C GLY A 15 -24.20 -12.19 18.27
N GLY A 16 -25.37 -12.18 17.69
CA GLY A 16 -26.61 -12.00 18.40
C GLY A 16 -27.01 -13.28 19.18
N ASN A 17 -27.67 -13.16 20.31
CA ASN A 17 -28.16 -14.33 21.06
C ASN A 17 -29.33 -15.00 20.33
N GLY A 18 -29.45 -16.33 20.44
CA GLY A 18 -30.65 -17.04 20.08
C GLY A 18 -31.81 -16.66 20.99
N CYS A 19 -33.02 -16.90 20.52
CA CYS A 19 -34.24 -16.60 21.26
C CYS A 19 -34.87 -17.87 21.84
N CYS A 20 -35.39 -17.76 23.06
CA CYS A 20 -36.28 -18.77 23.62
C CYS A 20 -37.71 -18.23 23.56
N SER A 21 -38.51 -18.75 22.66
CA SER A 21 -39.90 -18.35 22.46
C SER A 21 -40.77 -19.56 22.13
N PHE A 22 -42.07 -19.42 22.40
CA PHE A 22 -43.08 -20.44 22.13
C PHE A 22 -44.23 -19.81 21.37
N ARG A 23 -44.73 -20.49 20.36
CA ARG A 23 -45.86 -20.08 19.54
C ARG A 23 -47.12 -19.92 20.44
N ARG A 24 -47.77 -18.77 20.36
CA ARG A 24 -49.00 -18.45 21.08
C ARG A 24 -50.02 -17.90 20.08
N GLU A 25 -51.08 -18.66 19.86
CA GLU A 25 -52.19 -18.27 19.00
C GLU A 25 -53.53 -18.53 19.69
N ARG A 26 -54.57 -17.87 19.22
CA ARG A 26 -55.93 -17.91 19.84
C ARG A 26 -56.45 -19.34 20.11
N PHE A 27 -56.12 -20.31 19.25
CA PHE A 27 -56.57 -21.70 19.37
C PHE A 27 -55.42 -22.68 19.60
N VAL A 28 -54.22 -22.20 19.92
CA VAL A 28 -53.04 -23.04 20.19
C VAL A 28 -52.41 -22.62 21.51
N PRO A 29 -53.00 -23.00 22.65
CA PRO A 29 -52.54 -22.55 23.96
C PRO A 29 -51.18 -23.14 24.37
N ARG A 30 -50.75 -24.27 23.76
CA ARG A 30 -49.45 -24.93 23.99
C ARG A 30 -48.72 -25.12 22.67
N GLY A 31 -48.31 -24.02 22.03
CA GLY A 31 -47.52 -24.07 20.82
C GLY A 31 -46.09 -24.59 21.09
N GLY A 32 -45.47 -25.14 20.06
CA GLY A 32 -44.05 -25.57 20.11
C GLY A 32 -43.06 -24.42 20.20
N PRO A 33 -41.77 -24.73 20.37
CA PRO A 33 -40.71 -23.72 20.33
C PRO A 33 -40.68 -23.04 18.96
N ASP A 34 -40.55 -21.71 18.97
CA ASP A 34 -40.52 -20.86 17.79
C ASP A 34 -39.46 -19.72 17.88
N GLY A 35 -38.48 -19.88 18.77
CA GLY A 35 -37.37 -18.92 18.88
C GLY A 35 -36.40 -19.03 17.72
N GLY A 36 -36.18 -17.90 17.07
CA GLY A 36 -35.20 -17.78 15.99
C GLY A 36 -33.76 -17.64 16.47
N ASP A 37 -32.81 -17.86 15.57
CA ASP A 37 -31.39 -17.74 15.84
C ASP A 37 -30.97 -16.28 15.87
N GLY A 38 -29.87 -15.98 16.55
CA GLY A 38 -29.16 -14.70 16.43
C GLY A 38 -28.41 -14.57 15.11
N GLY A 39 -28.26 -13.36 14.64
CA GLY A 39 -27.40 -13.05 13.48
C GLY A 39 -25.93 -13.12 13.83
N SER A 40 -25.08 -13.45 12.88
CA SER A 40 -23.63 -13.36 13.05
C SER A 40 -23.17 -11.90 13.10
N GLY A 41 -22.08 -11.63 13.81
CA GLY A 41 -21.41 -10.35 13.78
C GLY A 41 -20.65 -10.14 12.47
N GLY A 42 -20.43 -8.89 12.09
CA GLY A 42 -19.60 -8.51 10.94
C GLY A 42 -18.13 -8.68 11.24
N SER A 43 -17.35 -9.00 10.24
CA SER A 43 -15.89 -9.10 10.29
C SER A 43 -15.25 -7.74 9.95
N VAL A 44 -13.96 -7.54 10.36
CA VAL A 44 -13.12 -6.43 9.90
C VAL A 44 -12.20 -6.97 8.83
N ILE A 45 -12.26 -6.37 7.64
CA ILE A 45 -11.51 -6.78 6.45
C ILE A 45 -10.62 -5.60 6.03
N LEU A 46 -9.33 -5.85 5.87
CA LEU A 46 -8.41 -4.91 5.23
C LEU A 46 -8.38 -5.21 3.74
N SER A 47 -8.55 -4.17 2.91
CA SER A 47 -8.57 -4.27 1.45
C SER A 47 -7.58 -3.29 0.85
N ALA A 48 -6.65 -3.80 0.04
CA ALA A 48 -5.78 -2.95 -0.77
C ALA A 48 -6.56 -2.36 -1.93
N GLU A 49 -6.59 -1.03 -2.05
CA GLU A 49 -7.32 -0.34 -3.11
C GLU A 49 -6.43 0.66 -3.84
N GLU A 50 -6.57 0.69 -5.18
CA GLU A 50 -5.92 1.72 -6.00
C GLU A 50 -6.41 3.12 -5.61
N GLY A 51 -5.52 4.11 -5.71
CA GLY A 51 -5.83 5.49 -5.32
C GLY A 51 -5.68 5.77 -3.82
N VAL A 52 -5.50 4.75 -2.99
CA VAL A 52 -5.11 4.91 -1.58
C VAL A 52 -3.59 4.85 -1.49
N ASN A 53 -2.93 6.01 -1.32
CA ASN A 53 -1.46 6.11 -1.38
C ASN A 53 -0.80 6.26 0.00
N GLN A 54 -1.58 6.29 1.09
CA GLN A 54 -1.06 6.55 2.44
C GLN A 54 -1.92 5.90 3.52
N LEU A 55 -1.27 5.55 4.63
CA LEU A 55 -1.96 5.06 5.84
C LEU A 55 -2.55 6.19 6.71
N SER A 56 -2.44 7.46 6.30
CA SER A 56 -2.93 8.61 7.08
C SER A 56 -4.44 8.56 7.36
N SER A 57 -5.24 8.07 6.41
CA SER A 57 -6.69 7.88 6.61
C SER A 57 -7.00 6.87 7.70
N VAL A 58 -6.18 5.83 7.80
CA VAL A 58 -6.31 4.77 8.81
C VAL A 58 -5.77 5.25 10.15
N ALA A 59 -4.70 6.05 10.17
CA ALA A 59 -4.08 6.60 11.38
C ALA A 59 -5.01 7.53 12.17
N ASN A 60 -5.93 8.22 11.49
CA ASN A 60 -6.86 9.15 12.14
C ASN A 60 -7.89 8.46 13.05
N ARG A 61 -8.07 7.16 12.91
CA ARG A 61 -9.01 6.37 13.72
C ARG A 61 -8.30 5.17 14.34
N LYS A 62 -8.12 5.20 15.64
CA LYS A 62 -7.41 4.12 16.37
C LYS A 62 -8.23 2.82 16.50
N LEU A 63 -9.57 2.91 16.60
CA LEU A 63 -10.45 1.75 16.80
C LEU A 63 -11.39 1.57 15.62
N TRP A 64 -11.35 0.40 15.02
CA TRP A 64 -12.18 -0.02 13.90
C TRP A 64 -13.10 -1.18 14.35
N ARG A 65 -14.39 -0.88 14.48
CA ARG A 65 -15.38 -1.84 14.99
C ARG A 65 -16.43 -2.14 13.93
N ALA A 66 -16.62 -3.45 13.65
CA ALA A 66 -17.69 -3.93 12.77
C ALA A 66 -19.04 -4.04 13.52
N GLU A 67 -20.14 -4.18 12.78
CA GLU A 67 -21.49 -4.23 13.31
C GLU A 67 -21.74 -5.57 14.01
N ARG A 68 -22.44 -5.51 15.15
CA ARG A 68 -22.88 -6.71 15.87
C ARG A 68 -24.09 -7.36 15.19
N GLY A 69 -24.21 -8.68 15.27
CA GLY A 69 -25.43 -9.40 14.91
C GLY A 69 -26.59 -9.07 15.84
N ARG A 70 -27.81 -9.02 15.29
CA ARG A 70 -29.00 -8.81 16.08
C ARG A 70 -29.46 -10.12 16.74
N HIS A 71 -30.12 -9.99 17.91
CA HIS A 71 -30.69 -11.14 18.59
C HIS A 71 -31.82 -11.74 17.78
N GLY A 72 -32.02 -13.07 17.90
CA GLY A 72 -33.18 -13.77 17.40
C GLY A 72 -34.47 -13.32 18.12
N GLN A 73 -35.60 -13.54 17.51
CA GLN A 73 -36.92 -13.18 18.02
C GLN A 73 -37.87 -14.38 17.93
N GLY A 74 -39.05 -14.27 18.56
CA GLY A 74 -40.10 -15.23 18.39
C GLY A 74 -40.64 -15.32 16.96
N SER A 75 -41.50 -16.31 16.73
CA SER A 75 -42.07 -16.61 15.41
C SER A 75 -41.02 -16.97 14.36
N ASN A 76 -39.98 -17.71 14.75
CA ASN A 76 -38.85 -18.15 13.93
C ASN A 76 -38.11 -17.01 13.21
N ARG A 77 -38.15 -15.79 13.74
CA ARG A 77 -37.44 -14.66 13.15
C ARG A 77 -36.00 -14.66 13.56
N HIS A 78 -35.12 -14.91 12.61
CA HIS A 78 -33.67 -14.82 12.81
C HIS A 78 -33.21 -13.37 12.95
N GLY A 79 -32.18 -13.16 13.76
CA GLY A 79 -31.51 -11.87 13.87
C GLY A 79 -30.76 -11.53 12.55
N ARG A 80 -30.77 -10.25 12.18
CA ARG A 80 -29.98 -9.78 11.03
C ARG A 80 -28.50 -9.89 11.35
N ASN A 81 -27.69 -10.37 10.38
CA ASN A 81 -26.24 -10.34 10.47
C ASN A 81 -25.71 -8.91 10.51
N GLY A 82 -24.64 -8.68 11.25
CA GLY A 82 -23.87 -7.45 11.21
C GLY A 82 -23.16 -7.29 9.86
N GLN A 83 -23.00 -6.05 9.42
CA GLN A 83 -22.25 -5.75 8.21
C GLN A 83 -20.75 -5.82 8.48
N ASP A 84 -20.00 -6.37 7.51
CA ASP A 84 -18.54 -6.34 7.52
C ASP A 84 -18.03 -4.90 7.37
N LEU A 85 -16.94 -4.61 8.06
CA LEU A 85 -16.24 -3.32 7.96
C LEU A 85 -15.02 -3.49 7.08
N ILE A 86 -15.04 -2.83 5.93
CA ILE A 86 -13.88 -2.78 5.02
C ILE A 86 -13.02 -1.56 5.36
N VAL A 87 -11.77 -1.80 5.70
CA VAL A 87 -10.75 -0.77 5.94
C VAL A 87 -9.84 -0.75 4.73
N ARG A 88 -9.83 0.37 4.02
CA ARG A 88 -9.05 0.57 2.79
C ARG A 88 -7.62 0.93 3.14
N VAL A 89 -6.67 0.23 2.54
CA VAL A 89 -5.23 0.44 2.71
C VAL A 89 -4.54 0.54 1.35
N PRO A 90 -3.35 1.16 1.26
CA PRO A 90 -2.57 1.15 0.02
C PRO A 90 -2.11 -0.26 -0.34
N PRO A 91 -1.94 -0.56 -1.64
CA PRO A 91 -1.17 -1.73 -2.07
C PRO A 91 0.26 -1.68 -1.51
N GLY A 92 0.84 -2.84 -1.21
CA GLY A 92 2.14 -2.93 -0.52
C GLY A 92 2.06 -2.78 1.01
N THR A 93 0.85 -2.82 1.60
CA THR A 93 0.67 -2.79 3.05
C THR A 93 0.90 -4.17 3.65
N VAL A 94 1.84 -4.27 4.60
CA VAL A 94 2.05 -5.45 5.43
C VAL A 94 1.22 -5.36 6.68
N VAL A 95 0.43 -6.38 6.95
CA VAL A 95 -0.42 -6.51 8.12
C VAL A 95 0.28 -7.41 9.15
N ILE A 96 0.62 -6.85 10.29
CA ILE A 96 1.37 -7.52 11.36
C ILE A 96 0.51 -7.58 12.62
N ASP A 97 0.48 -8.72 13.29
CA ASP A 97 -0.11 -8.84 14.63
C ASP A 97 0.81 -8.17 15.65
N ALA A 98 0.30 -7.14 16.35
CA ALA A 98 1.10 -6.36 17.28
C ALA A 98 1.47 -7.13 18.57
N GLN A 99 0.74 -8.20 18.92
CA GLN A 99 1.00 -8.98 20.12
C GLN A 99 2.09 -10.02 19.88
N ASN A 100 2.04 -10.68 18.73
CA ASN A 100 2.90 -11.82 18.42
C ASN A 100 4.01 -11.47 17.43
N GLY A 101 3.95 -10.32 16.78
CA GLY A 101 4.95 -9.84 15.82
C GLY A 101 4.99 -10.60 14.49
N PHE A 102 4.04 -11.53 14.24
CA PHE A 102 4.03 -12.27 12.97
C PHE A 102 3.25 -11.50 11.89
N VAL A 103 3.68 -11.69 10.65
CA VAL A 103 3.01 -11.16 9.47
C VAL A 103 1.76 -11.98 9.20
N ILE A 104 0.58 -11.34 9.25
CA ILE A 104 -0.70 -11.97 8.94
C ILE A 104 -0.83 -12.12 7.41
N LYS A 105 -0.60 -11.04 6.69
CA LYS A 105 -0.61 -11.02 5.22
C LYS A 105 0.15 -9.79 4.71
N ASP A 106 0.77 -9.95 3.54
CA ASP A 106 1.28 -8.88 2.70
C ASP A 106 0.23 -8.61 1.61
N LEU A 107 -0.27 -7.38 1.57
CA LEU A 107 -1.26 -6.91 0.59
C LEU A 107 -0.51 -6.19 -0.54
N SER A 108 0.18 -6.96 -1.37
CA SER A 108 1.09 -6.45 -2.40
C SER A 108 0.36 -5.80 -3.57
N GLU A 109 -0.81 -6.37 -3.95
CA GLU A 109 -1.56 -5.98 -5.13
C GLU A 109 -2.90 -5.33 -4.77
N ALA A 110 -3.38 -4.46 -5.66
CA ALA A 110 -4.72 -3.91 -5.54
C ALA A 110 -5.80 -5.00 -5.65
N GLY A 111 -6.83 -4.92 -4.82
CA GLY A 111 -7.88 -5.92 -4.73
C GLY A 111 -7.60 -7.06 -3.74
N GLU A 112 -6.38 -7.21 -3.25
CA GLU A 112 -6.08 -8.18 -2.20
C GLU A 112 -6.75 -7.80 -0.89
N GLN A 113 -7.23 -8.84 -0.19
CA GLN A 113 -7.95 -8.67 1.07
C GLN A 113 -7.46 -9.66 2.12
N VAL A 114 -7.61 -9.26 3.39
CA VAL A 114 -7.40 -10.13 4.54
C VAL A 114 -8.42 -9.86 5.63
N THR A 115 -8.97 -10.92 6.22
CA THR A 115 -9.83 -10.81 7.39
C THR A 115 -8.96 -10.57 8.62
N ALA A 116 -8.96 -9.34 9.10
CA ALA A 116 -8.18 -8.90 10.26
C ALA A 116 -8.76 -9.38 11.59
N ALA A 117 -10.09 -9.38 11.70
CA ALA A 117 -10.81 -9.90 12.84
C ALA A 117 -12.14 -10.52 12.39
N LYS A 118 -12.43 -11.75 12.84
CA LYS A 118 -13.61 -12.51 12.43
C LYS A 118 -14.78 -12.25 13.36
N GLY A 119 -15.97 -12.02 12.77
CA GLY A 119 -17.22 -11.85 13.50
C GLY A 119 -17.64 -13.09 14.26
N GLY A 120 -18.25 -12.88 15.43
CA GLY A 120 -18.79 -13.95 16.25
C GLY A 120 -20.02 -14.60 15.61
N ARG A 121 -20.20 -15.88 15.82
CA ARG A 121 -21.37 -16.61 15.32
C ARG A 121 -22.61 -16.25 16.12
N GLY A 122 -23.77 -16.21 15.47
CA GLY A 122 -25.04 -16.06 16.11
C GLY A 122 -25.42 -17.30 16.95
N GLY A 123 -26.03 -17.06 18.08
CA GLY A 123 -26.53 -18.12 18.96
C GLY A 123 -27.77 -18.81 18.38
N ARG A 124 -27.98 -20.07 18.75
CA ARG A 124 -29.12 -20.88 18.29
C ARG A 124 -30.37 -20.63 19.15
N GLY A 125 -31.50 -20.49 18.50
CA GLY A 125 -32.79 -20.42 19.13
C GLY A 125 -33.27 -21.75 19.67
N ASN A 126 -34.29 -21.74 20.55
CA ASN A 126 -34.79 -22.96 21.20
C ASN A 126 -35.40 -23.98 20.22
N THR A 127 -35.73 -23.60 19.01
CA THR A 127 -36.22 -24.50 17.96
C THR A 127 -35.20 -25.61 17.63
N HIS A 128 -33.90 -25.32 17.71
CA HIS A 128 -32.81 -26.28 17.43
C HIS A 128 -32.68 -27.37 18.50
N PHE A 129 -33.18 -27.12 19.71
CA PHE A 129 -33.05 -28.05 20.85
C PHE A 129 -34.28 -28.96 21.00
N LYS A 130 -35.25 -28.87 20.07
CA LYS A 130 -36.41 -29.73 20.03
C LYS A 130 -36.00 -31.15 19.68
N SER A 131 -36.42 -32.11 20.53
CA SER A 131 -36.22 -33.54 20.32
C SER A 131 -37.48 -34.35 20.69
N ALA A 132 -37.45 -35.66 20.43
CA ALA A 132 -38.57 -36.57 20.82
C ALA A 132 -38.81 -36.56 22.32
N THR A 133 -37.76 -36.45 23.13
CA THR A 133 -37.82 -36.43 24.60
C THR A 133 -37.99 -35.01 25.17
N ASN A 134 -37.51 -33.96 24.47
CA ASN A 134 -37.67 -32.56 24.86
C ASN A 134 -38.47 -31.78 23.80
N ARG A 135 -39.80 -31.82 23.89
CA ARG A 135 -40.68 -31.16 22.91
C ARG A 135 -40.85 -29.66 23.11
N ALA A 136 -40.47 -29.14 24.27
CA ALA A 136 -40.61 -27.72 24.64
C ALA A 136 -39.32 -27.19 25.30
N PRO A 137 -38.16 -27.19 24.59
CA PRO A 137 -36.89 -26.75 25.16
C PRO A 137 -36.93 -25.25 25.48
N ARG A 138 -36.41 -24.91 26.67
CA ARG A 138 -36.22 -23.53 27.11
C ARG A 138 -34.78 -23.07 26.94
N GLU A 139 -33.97 -23.91 26.30
CA GLU A 139 -32.55 -23.64 26.07
C GLU A 139 -32.37 -22.84 24.80
N HIS A 140 -31.43 -21.91 24.82
CA HIS A 140 -30.92 -21.19 23.68
C HIS A 140 -29.44 -20.94 23.93
N THR A 141 -28.65 -20.69 22.90
CA THR A 141 -27.24 -20.34 23.09
C THR A 141 -27.01 -18.82 22.94
N PRO A 142 -26.08 -18.24 23.71
CA PRO A 142 -25.63 -16.89 23.46
C PRO A 142 -24.90 -16.84 22.11
N GLY A 143 -24.79 -15.65 21.53
CA GLY A 143 -23.88 -15.40 20.42
C GLY A 143 -22.42 -15.44 20.89
N GLU A 144 -21.55 -15.86 20.01
CA GLU A 144 -20.10 -15.83 20.24
C GLU A 144 -19.60 -14.41 20.22
N ASP A 145 -18.54 -14.13 20.97
CA ASP A 145 -17.83 -12.85 20.87
C ASP A 145 -17.06 -12.78 19.55
N GLY A 146 -17.00 -11.58 18.97
CA GLY A 146 -16.14 -11.29 17.83
C GLY A 146 -14.69 -11.21 18.24
N GLU A 147 -13.78 -11.49 17.31
CA GLU A 147 -12.35 -11.35 17.54
C GLU A 147 -11.96 -9.88 17.74
N ALA A 148 -11.03 -9.63 18.66
CA ALA A 148 -10.38 -8.34 18.84
C ALA A 148 -8.87 -8.52 18.68
N ARG A 149 -8.24 -7.67 17.85
CA ARG A 149 -6.79 -7.71 17.60
C ARG A 149 -6.22 -6.32 17.55
N ARG A 150 -4.95 -6.22 17.91
CA ARG A 150 -4.14 -5.05 17.70
C ARG A 150 -3.19 -5.32 16.53
N LEU A 151 -3.23 -4.46 15.53
CA LEU A 151 -2.48 -4.62 14.30
C LEU A 151 -1.50 -3.47 14.12
N VAL A 152 -0.35 -3.78 13.54
CA VAL A 152 0.57 -2.80 12.96
C VAL A 152 0.48 -2.94 11.45
N LEU A 153 0.15 -1.86 10.79
CA LEU A 153 0.17 -1.74 9.34
C LEU A 153 1.45 -1.02 8.94
N GLU A 154 2.23 -1.64 8.08
CA GLU A 154 3.47 -1.07 7.54
C GLU A 154 3.39 -1.01 6.02
N LEU A 155 3.63 0.16 5.46
CA LEU A 155 3.68 0.33 4.01
C LEU A 155 5.09 0.01 3.52
N LYS A 156 5.24 -1.00 2.67
CA LYS A 156 6.53 -1.38 2.06
C LYS A 156 6.96 -0.42 0.95
N SER A 157 6.02 0.21 0.26
CA SER A 157 6.33 1.19 -0.79
C SER A 157 6.81 2.48 -0.15
N ILE A 158 7.99 2.95 -0.54
CA ILE A 158 8.56 4.22 -0.07
C ILE A 158 8.11 5.35 -0.97
N ALA A 159 8.06 5.10 -2.29
CA ALA A 159 7.66 6.07 -3.30
C ALA A 159 7.19 5.36 -4.57
N ASP A 160 6.37 6.04 -5.37
CA ASP A 160 5.97 5.54 -6.68
C ASP A 160 7.13 5.65 -7.68
N VAL A 161 7.95 6.70 -7.52
CA VAL A 161 9.05 7.06 -8.41
C VAL A 161 10.34 7.23 -7.64
N GLY A 162 11.40 6.55 -8.06
CA GLY A 162 12.76 6.70 -7.54
C GLY A 162 13.63 7.55 -8.47
N LEU A 163 14.25 8.62 -7.94
CA LEU A 163 15.28 9.38 -8.65
C LEU A 163 16.63 8.71 -8.44
N ILE A 164 17.26 8.29 -9.51
CA ILE A 164 18.62 7.72 -9.52
C ILE A 164 19.56 8.58 -10.34
N GLY A 165 20.83 8.50 -10.08
CA GLY A 165 21.84 9.29 -10.75
C GLY A 165 23.01 9.61 -9.82
N ARG A 166 24.13 10.05 -10.39
CA ARG A 166 25.33 10.45 -9.63
C ARG A 166 25.04 11.64 -8.69
N PRO A 167 25.90 11.88 -7.69
CA PRO A 167 25.87 13.13 -6.93
C PRO A 167 25.91 14.32 -7.88
N ASN A 168 25.21 15.39 -7.54
CA ASN A 168 25.09 16.62 -8.33
C ASN A 168 24.36 16.48 -9.69
N ALA A 169 23.82 15.31 -10.03
CA ALA A 169 22.97 15.14 -11.22
C ALA A 169 21.63 15.92 -11.13
N GLY A 170 21.38 16.64 -10.05
CA GLY A 170 20.22 17.51 -9.91
C GLY A 170 18.98 16.84 -9.28
N LYS A 171 19.12 15.64 -8.65
CA LYS A 171 18.02 14.90 -8.05
C LYS A 171 17.22 15.72 -7.04
N SER A 172 17.86 16.24 -6.01
CA SER A 172 17.21 17.02 -4.94
C SER A 172 16.66 18.35 -5.45
N THR A 173 17.30 18.96 -6.46
CA THR A 173 16.81 20.18 -7.11
C THR A 173 15.53 19.89 -7.89
N LEU A 174 15.52 18.79 -8.66
CA LEU A 174 14.34 18.35 -9.41
C LEU A 174 13.18 18.02 -8.46
N LEU A 175 13.45 17.27 -7.40
CA LEU A 175 12.46 16.94 -6.37
C LEU A 175 11.84 18.20 -5.76
N SER A 176 12.68 19.16 -5.36
CA SER A 176 12.22 20.43 -4.77
C SER A 176 11.40 21.27 -5.74
N ARG A 177 11.68 21.18 -7.04
CA ARG A 177 10.99 21.95 -8.07
C ARG A 177 9.62 21.35 -8.43
N LEU A 178 9.51 20.01 -8.44
CA LEU A 178 8.28 19.31 -8.78
C LEU A 178 7.36 19.14 -7.58
N SER A 179 7.90 19.10 -6.37
CA SER A 179 7.11 18.94 -5.14
C SER A 179 6.36 20.24 -4.80
N HIS A 180 5.05 20.14 -4.57
CA HIS A 180 4.22 21.27 -4.13
C HIS A 180 4.42 21.65 -2.65
N ALA A 181 4.95 20.73 -1.84
CA ALA A 181 5.37 20.97 -0.46
C ALA A 181 6.90 20.87 -0.38
N ARG A 182 7.50 21.47 0.65
CA ARG A 182 8.93 21.20 0.91
C ARG A 182 9.13 19.71 1.05
N PRO A 183 10.15 19.12 0.38
CA PRO A 183 10.47 17.72 0.55
C PRO A 183 10.59 17.38 2.03
N GLU A 184 9.89 16.36 2.47
CA GLU A 184 9.97 15.89 3.86
C GLU A 184 11.10 14.87 3.97
N ILE A 185 11.87 14.98 5.03
CA ILE A 185 12.86 13.98 5.41
C ILE A 185 12.07 12.88 6.12
N ALA A 186 12.07 11.67 5.56
CA ALA A 186 11.40 10.54 6.19
C ALA A 186 12.42 9.70 6.97
N ASP A 187 12.24 9.65 8.29
CA ASP A 187 13.05 8.81 9.20
C ASP A 187 12.54 7.37 9.15
N TYR A 188 13.17 6.56 8.31
CA TYR A 188 12.90 5.12 8.28
C TYR A 188 13.88 4.39 9.21
N PRO A 189 13.40 3.51 10.12
CA PRO A 189 14.25 2.85 11.12
C PRO A 189 15.29 1.88 10.52
N PHE A 190 15.27 1.68 9.20
CA PHE A 190 16.17 0.81 8.45
C PHE A 190 17.07 1.57 7.46
N THR A 191 17.19 2.91 7.59
CA THR A 191 18.00 3.74 6.68
C THR A 191 19.10 4.45 7.44
N THR A 192 20.34 4.33 6.98
CA THR A 192 21.49 5.12 7.47
C THR A 192 21.55 6.53 6.89
N LYS A 193 20.90 6.73 5.73
CA LYS A 193 20.67 8.05 5.11
C LYS A 193 19.20 8.18 4.78
N THR A 194 18.56 9.20 5.32
CA THR A 194 17.15 9.48 5.14
C THR A 194 16.84 9.94 3.73
N PRO A 195 15.94 9.26 2.99
CA PRO A 195 15.52 9.73 1.66
C PRO A 195 14.69 11.00 1.79
N HIS A 196 14.83 11.89 0.80
CA HIS A 196 13.97 13.04 0.66
C HIS A 196 12.75 12.64 -0.18
N LEU A 197 11.56 12.78 0.38
CA LEU A 197 10.31 12.48 -0.29
C LEU A 197 9.60 13.77 -0.72
N GLY A 198 9.06 13.78 -1.93
CA GLY A 198 8.25 14.89 -2.42
C GLY A 198 6.98 14.38 -3.07
N ARG A 199 5.84 15.02 -2.76
CA ARG A 199 4.58 14.76 -3.44
C ARG A 199 4.47 15.66 -4.66
N VAL A 200 4.35 15.04 -5.83
CA VAL A 200 4.12 15.70 -7.11
C VAL A 200 2.63 15.62 -7.44
N LYS A 201 1.99 16.78 -7.60
CA LYS A 201 0.60 16.87 -8.07
C LYS A 201 0.60 16.90 -9.59
N VAL A 202 -0.21 16.05 -10.19
CA VAL A 202 -0.45 16.01 -11.64
C VAL A 202 -1.66 16.87 -11.97
N ASP A 203 -2.77 16.65 -11.26
CA ASP A 203 -4.03 17.38 -11.36
C ASP A 203 -4.74 17.44 -9.98
N LEU A 204 -6.04 17.74 -9.96
CA LEU A 204 -6.81 17.89 -8.72
C LEU A 204 -6.94 16.57 -7.94
N ASP A 205 -7.00 15.44 -8.64
CA ASP A 205 -7.31 14.13 -8.06
C ASP A 205 -6.09 13.18 -8.05
N HIS A 206 -5.08 13.44 -8.89
CA HIS A 206 -3.93 12.57 -9.05
C HIS A 206 -2.65 13.19 -8.51
N SER A 207 -1.93 12.43 -7.72
CA SER A 207 -0.59 12.76 -7.23
C SER A 207 0.21 11.49 -7.01
N PHE A 208 1.53 11.56 -7.18
CA PHE A 208 2.45 10.48 -6.89
C PHE A 208 3.55 10.93 -5.94
N VAL A 209 4.21 9.99 -5.29
CA VAL A 209 5.33 10.23 -4.39
C VAL A 209 6.63 9.95 -5.13
N MET A 210 7.54 10.91 -5.09
CA MET A 210 8.87 10.81 -5.67
C MET A 210 9.91 10.81 -4.54
N ALA A 211 10.88 9.90 -4.61
CA ALA A 211 11.98 9.81 -3.66
C ALA A 211 13.31 10.21 -4.31
N ASP A 212 14.04 11.12 -3.68
CA ASP A 212 15.48 11.28 -3.96
C ASP A 212 16.22 10.18 -3.22
N ILE A 213 16.78 9.25 -3.97
CA ILE A 213 17.46 8.09 -3.43
C ILE A 213 18.97 8.41 -3.41
N PRO A 214 19.54 8.75 -2.21
CA PRO A 214 20.96 9.06 -2.09
C PRO A 214 21.81 7.79 -2.10
N GLY A 215 22.91 7.73 -2.83
CA GLY A 215 23.96 6.76 -2.55
C GLY A 215 24.35 5.74 -3.63
N LEU A 216 23.95 5.90 -4.91
CA LEU A 216 24.62 5.20 -6.01
C LEU A 216 25.98 5.89 -6.28
N ILE A 217 27.05 5.42 -5.66
CA ILE A 217 28.41 5.87 -5.88
C ILE A 217 29.36 4.68 -5.71
N ASP A 218 30.41 4.68 -6.54
CA ASP A 218 31.50 3.74 -6.60
C ASP A 218 31.81 2.98 -5.30
N GLY A 219 31.64 1.64 -5.33
CA GLY A 219 32.06 0.75 -4.27
C GLY A 219 30.96 0.07 -3.47
N ALA A 220 29.69 0.23 -3.80
CA ALA A 220 28.57 -0.45 -3.10
C ALA A 220 28.68 -1.97 -3.16
N HIS A 221 29.27 -2.54 -4.22
CA HIS A 221 29.51 -3.97 -4.39
C HIS A 221 30.72 -4.51 -3.58
N GLN A 222 31.58 -3.64 -3.01
CA GLN A 222 32.75 -4.06 -2.25
C GLN A 222 32.52 -4.22 -0.73
N GLY A 223 31.27 -4.26 -0.27
CA GLY A 223 30.96 -4.68 1.10
C GLY A 223 31.12 -3.58 2.16
N VAL A 224 31.31 -2.33 1.80
CA VAL A 224 31.31 -1.21 2.75
C VAL A 224 29.89 -0.65 2.88
N GLY A 225 29.05 -1.37 3.56
CA GLY A 225 27.88 -0.98 4.38
C GLY A 225 26.74 -0.11 3.80
N LEU A 226 26.85 0.57 2.69
CA LEU A 226 25.86 1.55 2.20
C LEU A 226 25.02 1.07 1.00
N GLY A 227 25.52 0.10 0.22
CA GLY A 227 24.86 -0.33 -1.03
C GLY A 227 23.56 -1.12 -0.83
N HIS A 228 23.53 -2.08 0.08
CA HIS A 228 22.38 -2.97 0.26
C HIS A 228 21.14 -2.29 0.88
N GLU A 229 21.32 -1.36 1.79
CA GLU A 229 20.19 -0.61 2.38
C GLU A 229 19.56 0.35 1.40
N PHE A 230 20.38 0.99 0.58
CA PHE A 230 19.94 1.87 -0.50
C PHE A 230 19.12 1.15 -1.56
N LEU A 231 19.56 -0.01 -2.00
CA LEU A 231 18.92 -0.77 -3.07
C LEU A 231 17.56 -1.33 -2.63
N ARG A 232 17.35 -1.57 -1.32
CA ARG A 232 16.01 -1.81 -0.76
C ARG A 232 15.04 -0.65 -0.98
N HIS A 233 15.51 0.57 -1.10
CA HIS A 233 14.65 1.71 -1.40
C HIS A 233 14.25 1.74 -2.87
N VAL A 234 15.19 1.38 -3.76
CA VAL A 234 14.91 1.23 -5.19
C VAL A 234 13.91 0.09 -5.42
N GLU A 235 14.05 -1.06 -4.73
CA GLU A 235 13.09 -2.18 -4.77
C GLU A 235 11.64 -1.76 -4.46
N ARG A 236 11.46 -0.64 -3.77
CA ARG A 236 10.16 -0.15 -3.30
C ARG A 236 9.58 0.98 -4.14
N THR A 237 10.12 1.18 -5.34
CA THR A 237 9.61 2.15 -6.32
C THR A 237 9.05 1.41 -7.55
N ARG A 238 8.05 1.99 -8.21
CA ARG A 238 7.41 1.40 -9.40
C ARG A 238 8.12 1.83 -10.68
N VAL A 239 8.56 3.08 -10.74
CA VAL A 239 9.24 3.69 -11.89
C VAL A 239 10.55 4.30 -11.44
N LEU A 240 11.60 4.17 -12.24
CA LEU A 240 12.90 4.82 -12.03
C LEU A 240 13.06 5.98 -12.99
N VAL A 241 13.51 7.13 -12.47
CA VAL A 241 13.94 8.26 -13.28
C VAL A 241 15.44 8.41 -13.14
N HIS A 242 16.15 8.06 -14.20
CA HIS A 242 17.61 8.10 -14.25
C HIS A 242 18.08 9.46 -14.77
N LEU A 243 18.69 10.23 -13.90
CA LEU A 243 19.19 11.56 -14.20
C LEU A 243 20.66 11.51 -14.61
N VAL A 244 20.96 12.02 -15.80
CA VAL A 244 22.31 12.09 -16.35
C VAL A 244 22.77 13.54 -16.36
N GLU A 245 23.89 13.81 -15.68
CA GLU A 245 24.55 15.12 -15.70
C GLU A 245 25.41 15.26 -16.96
N PRO A 246 25.19 16.31 -17.79
CA PRO A 246 25.93 16.46 -19.06
C PRO A 246 27.38 16.87 -18.88
N SER A 247 27.71 17.56 -17.80
CA SER A 247 29.07 18.05 -17.52
C SER A 247 29.44 17.79 -16.06
N PRO A 248 29.87 16.55 -15.71
CA PRO A 248 30.27 16.20 -14.35
C PRO A 248 31.51 16.97 -13.91
N MET A 249 31.54 17.39 -12.63
CA MET A 249 32.69 18.17 -12.09
C MET A 249 34.00 17.38 -12.05
N ASP A 250 33.91 16.05 -12.01
CA ASP A 250 35.07 15.12 -12.05
C ASP A 250 35.56 14.80 -13.47
N GLN A 251 34.99 15.45 -14.48
CA GLN A 251 35.32 15.27 -15.91
C GLN A 251 35.16 13.83 -16.42
N THR A 252 34.36 13.00 -15.74
CA THR A 252 34.04 11.66 -16.23
C THR A 252 33.04 11.71 -17.37
N ASP A 253 33.05 10.69 -18.24
CA ASP A 253 32.12 10.62 -19.36
C ASP A 253 30.68 10.36 -18.84
N PRO A 254 29.69 11.18 -19.23
CA PRO A 254 28.27 10.99 -18.84
C PRO A 254 27.69 9.65 -19.25
N LEU A 255 28.09 9.07 -20.39
CA LEU A 255 27.64 7.76 -20.85
C LEU A 255 28.22 6.64 -19.99
N ASP A 256 29.52 6.73 -19.65
CA ASP A 256 30.14 5.77 -18.73
C ASP A 256 29.48 5.79 -17.36
N ASN A 257 29.13 6.98 -16.87
CA ASN A 257 28.43 7.16 -15.61
C ASN A 257 27.04 6.54 -15.65
N PHE A 258 26.29 6.73 -16.72
CA PHE A 258 24.99 6.11 -16.94
C PHE A 258 25.09 4.58 -16.94
N ASN A 259 26.03 4.05 -17.73
CA ASN A 259 26.26 2.60 -17.84
C ASN A 259 26.76 1.97 -16.53
N ALA A 260 27.54 2.71 -15.73
CA ALA A 260 28.01 2.26 -14.42
C ALA A 260 26.84 2.05 -13.45
N ILE A 261 25.91 3.01 -13.39
CA ILE A 261 24.71 2.92 -12.55
C ILE A 261 23.82 1.73 -12.96
N ARG A 262 23.59 1.53 -14.26
CA ARG A 262 22.80 0.39 -14.76
C ARG A 262 23.45 -0.95 -14.41
N ARG A 263 24.77 -1.06 -14.55
CA ARG A 263 25.51 -2.26 -14.14
C ARG A 263 25.36 -2.54 -12.64
N GLU A 264 25.41 -1.50 -11.81
CA GLU A 264 25.27 -1.64 -10.36
C GLU A 264 23.86 -2.08 -9.97
N LEU A 265 22.82 -1.52 -10.57
CA LEU A 265 21.42 -1.95 -10.39
C LEU A 265 21.22 -3.43 -10.77
N THR A 266 21.74 -3.83 -11.94
CA THR A 266 21.62 -5.20 -12.45
C THR A 266 22.41 -6.20 -11.58
N ALA A 267 23.55 -5.81 -11.07
CA ALA A 267 24.38 -6.65 -10.20
C ALA A 267 23.73 -6.89 -8.83
N TYR A 268 22.92 -5.93 -8.38
CA TYR A 268 22.21 -6.08 -7.12
C TYR A 268 20.95 -6.94 -7.25
N ASP A 269 20.06 -6.60 -8.16
CA ASP A 269 18.85 -7.36 -8.46
C ASP A 269 18.51 -7.27 -9.96
N PRO A 270 18.57 -8.38 -10.70
CA PRO A 270 18.20 -8.42 -12.11
C PRO A 270 16.78 -7.91 -12.41
N HIS A 271 15.85 -8.02 -11.45
CA HIS A 271 14.48 -7.51 -11.61
C HIS A 271 14.41 -5.99 -11.64
N LEU A 272 15.38 -5.29 -11.04
CA LEU A 272 15.43 -3.83 -11.09
C LEU A 272 15.74 -3.30 -12.49
N SER A 273 16.52 -4.03 -13.27
CA SER A 273 16.84 -3.68 -14.65
C SER A 273 15.66 -3.85 -15.62
N GLN A 274 14.62 -4.59 -15.21
CA GLN A 274 13.40 -4.82 -15.99
C GLN A 274 12.28 -3.80 -15.69
N ARG A 275 12.50 -2.93 -14.69
CA ARG A 275 11.51 -1.90 -14.36
C ARG A 275 11.46 -0.79 -15.40
N SER A 276 10.31 -0.12 -15.47
CA SER A 276 10.14 1.07 -16.30
C SER A 276 11.15 2.13 -15.89
N GLU A 277 12.10 2.42 -16.78
CA GLU A 277 13.14 3.45 -16.61
C GLU A 277 12.89 4.61 -17.56
N ILE A 278 12.86 5.83 -17.03
CA ILE A 278 12.83 7.07 -17.81
C ILE A 278 14.18 7.73 -17.68
N VAL A 279 14.89 7.90 -18.82
CA VAL A 279 16.20 8.56 -18.84
C VAL A 279 16.01 10.04 -19.12
N ALA A 280 16.65 10.89 -18.30
CA ALA A 280 16.59 12.33 -18.46
C ALA A 280 17.97 12.98 -18.31
N VAL A 281 18.42 13.70 -19.35
CA VAL A 281 19.59 14.58 -19.27
C VAL A 281 19.17 15.86 -18.57
N THR A 282 19.85 16.18 -17.49
CA THR A 282 19.57 17.35 -16.65
C THR A 282 20.33 18.59 -17.13
N LYS A 283 20.09 19.75 -16.51
CA LYS A 283 20.81 21.00 -16.78
C LYS A 283 20.78 21.38 -18.28
N ALA A 284 19.59 21.30 -18.90
CA ALA A 284 19.37 21.62 -20.32
C ALA A 284 19.84 23.03 -20.75
N GLU A 285 20.09 23.89 -19.76
CA GLU A 285 20.66 25.21 -19.95
C GLU A 285 22.15 25.20 -20.31
N LEU A 286 22.85 24.08 -20.10
CA LEU A 286 24.26 23.93 -20.45
C LEU A 286 24.40 23.55 -21.94
N PRO A 287 25.40 24.11 -22.67
CA PRO A 287 25.59 23.82 -24.08
C PRO A 287 25.89 22.34 -24.37
N GLU A 288 26.59 21.66 -23.45
CA GLU A 288 26.95 20.24 -23.58
C GLU A 288 25.71 19.30 -23.45
N ALA A 289 24.62 19.79 -22.86
CA ALA A 289 23.43 18.95 -22.57
C ALA A 289 22.78 18.44 -23.86
N ALA A 290 22.74 19.24 -24.91
CA ALA A 290 22.17 18.84 -26.20
C ALA A 290 22.98 17.71 -26.86
N GLU A 291 24.32 17.79 -26.80
CA GLU A 291 25.22 16.77 -27.38
C GLU A 291 25.04 15.41 -26.64
N ILE A 292 25.03 15.42 -25.30
CA ILE A 292 24.84 14.21 -24.50
C ILE A 292 23.48 13.63 -24.71
N HIS A 293 22.44 14.46 -24.84
CA HIS A 293 21.08 14.02 -25.15
C HIS A 293 21.02 13.25 -26.47
N GLU A 294 21.62 13.78 -27.56
CA GLU A 294 21.62 13.09 -28.85
C GLU A 294 22.47 11.80 -28.82
N LYS A 295 23.57 11.76 -28.07
CA LYS A 295 24.37 10.55 -27.88
C LYS A 295 23.55 9.45 -27.16
N LEU A 296 22.92 9.78 -26.04
CA LEU A 296 22.10 8.84 -25.31
C LEU A 296 20.88 8.35 -26.11
N LYS A 297 20.26 9.25 -26.88
CA LYS A 297 19.16 8.91 -27.77
C LYS A 297 19.55 7.97 -28.90
N ALA A 298 20.77 8.05 -29.37
CA ALA A 298 21.30 7.13 -30.39
C ALA A 298 21.68 5.76 -29.83
N GLU A 299 22.03 5.68 -28.53
CA GLU A 299 22.43 4.44 -27.85
C GLU A 299 21.23 3.69 -27.23
N LEU A 300 20.20 4.41 -26.83
CA LEU A 300 19.03 3.86 -26.16
C LEU A 300 17.84 3.79 -27.13
N GLU A 301 17.15 2.63 -27.14
CA GLU A 301 15.88 2.46 -27.88
C GLU A 301 14.72 3.22 -27.22
N SER A 302 14.86 3.60 -25.95
CA SER A 302 13.85 4.32 -25.18
C SER A 302 13.97 5.83 -25.32
N PRO A 303 12.87 6.60 -25.19
CA PRO A 303 12.91 8.05 -25.29
C PRO A 303 13.74 8.67 -24.15
N VAL A 304 14.70 9.50 -24.50
CA VAL A 304 15.51 10.29 -23.58
C VAL A 304 14.94 11.71 -23.50
N LEU A 305 14.73 12.22 -22.29
CA LEU A 305 14.25 13.59 -22.09
C LEU A 305 15.41 14.54 -21.81
N LEU A 306 15.28 15.78 -22.27
CA LEU A 306 16.22 16.87 -21.97
C LEU A 306 15.48 17.86 -21.05
N ILE A 307 15.90 17.99 -19.79
CA ILE A 307 15.18 18.75 -18.76
C ILE A 307 16.06 19.76 -18.04
N SER A 308 15.45 20.82 -17.52
CA SER A 308 16.10 21.74 -16.58
C SER A 308 15.20 21.98 -15.35
N ALA A 309 15.70 21.62 -14.19
CA ALA A 309 15.03 21.91 -12.93
C ALA A 309 15.11 23.42 -12.57
N VAL A 310 16.10 24.14 -13.07
CA VAL A 310 16.30 25.58 -12.82
C VAL A 310 15.34 26.40 -13.66
N THR A 311 15.33 26.19 -14.98
CA THR A 311 14.48 26.95 -15.91
C THR A 311 13.04 26.45 -15.97
N GLY A 312 12.80 25.20 -15.56
CA GLY A 312 11.50 24.53 -15.69
C GLY A 312 11.26 23.87 -17.05
N GLN A 313 12.28 23.86 -17.94
CA GLN A 313 12.17 23.30 -19.27
C GLN A 313 11.83 21.81 -19.22
N ASN A 314 10.80 21.41 -19.99
CA ASN A 314 10.33 20.04 -20.20
C ASN A 314 9.93 19.26 -18.90
N LEU A 315 9.76 19.92 -17.75
CA LEU A 315 9.35 19.25 -16.53
C LEU A 315 7.94 18.63 -16.63
N ASN A 316 7.01 19.32 -17.34
CA ASN A 316 5.67 18.77 -17.59
C ASN A 316 5.74 17.49 -18.46
N GLN A 317 6.64 17.43 -19.42
CA GLN A 317 6.84 16.22 -20.23
C GLN A 317 7.34 15.05 -19.39
N LEU A 318 8.28 15.32 -18.47
CA LEU A 318 8.73 14.32 -17.51
C LEU A 318 7.59 13.80 -16.63
N VAL A 319 6.75 14.69 -16.08
CA VAL A 319 5.61 14.31 -15.25
C VAL A 319 4.61 13.45 -16.04
N HIS A 320 4.30 13.82 -17.29
CA HIS A 320 3.41 13.03 -18.14
C HIS A 320 4.01 11.65 -18.49
N ALA A 321 5.31 11.56 -18.76
CA ALA A 321 5.98 10.29 -19.01
C ALA A 321 5.92 9.38 -17.77
N ILE A 322 6.15 9.94 -16.58
CA ILE A 322 6.03 9.21 -15.31
C ILE A 322 4.61 8.66 -15.12
N VAL A 323 3.59 9.49 -15.31
CA VAL A 323 2.19 9.08 -15.16
C VAL A 323 1.83 7.99 -16.16
N ALA A 324 2.29 8.09 -17.40
CA ALA A 324 2.08 7.05 -18.41
C ALA A 324 2.68 5.70 -17.98
N CYS A 325 3.91 5.70 -17.44
CA CYS A 325 4.55 4.49 -16.91
C CYS A 325 3.84 3.94 -15.65
N LEU A 326 3.35 4.81 -14.75
CA LEU A 326 2.63 4.38 -13.55
C LEU A 326 1.26 3.74 -13.86
N ASN A 327 0.63 4.15 -14.96
CA ASN A 327 -0.67 3.65 -15.39
C ASN A 327 -0.57 2.38 -16.26
N GLN A 328 0.62 1.99 -16.72
CA GLN A 328 0.84 0.71 -17.38
C GLN A 328 0.87 -0.39 -16.32
N SER A 329 -0.07 -1.34 -16.40
CA SER A 329 -0.09 -2.52 -15.52
C SER A 329 1.12 -3.42 -15.80
N PRO A 330 1.67 -4.13 -14.79
CA PRO A 330 2.80 -5.05 -15.01
C PRO A 330 2.52 -6.17 -16.01
N ASP A 331 1.25 -6.50 -16.28
CA ASP A 331 0.85 -7.57 -17.21
C ASP A 331 1.06 -7.22 -18.70
N ASP A 332 1.19 -5.95 -19.08
CA ASP A 332 1.41 -5.54 -20.47
C ASP A 332 2.88 -5.68 -20.92
N GLN A 333 3.82 -5.89 -20.00
CA GLN A 333 5.25 -6.03 -20.31
C GLN A 333 5.70 -7.47 -20.59
N ALA A 334 4.83 -8.48 -20.35
CA ALA A 334 5.15 -9.91 -20.57
C ALA A 334 4.83 -10.40 -22.00
N THR A 335 4.30 -9.56 -22.88
CA THR A 335 3.85 -9.92 -24.25
C THR A 335 4.50 -9.09 -25.37
N GLY A 336 5.68 -8.51 -25.13
CA GLY A 336 6.44 -7.79 -26.16
C GLY A 336 7.74 -8.50 -26.54
#